data_11635e105b1b847d9c3ad7521d359c88
#
_entry.id   11635e105b1b847d9c3ad7521d359c88
#
_cell.length_a   1.000
_cell.length_b   1.000
_cell.length_c   1.000
_cell.angle_alpha   90.00
_cell.angle_beta   90.00
_cell.angle_gamma   90.00
#
_symmetry.space_group_name_H-M   'P 1'
#
loop_
_entity.id
_entity.type
_entity.pdbx_description
1 polymer ?
#
loop_
_entity_poly.entity_id
_entity_poly.type
_entity_poly.pdbx_seq_one_letter_code
_entity_poly.pdbx_strand_id
1 'polypeptide(L)'
;MDSQTFPPYSVLMSLYAKERAEYLREALDSMLDQTVPPAEVVVVKDGPLTDELEDVLSEYDAANHGLFSFVSYPENRGLGYALARGIEACSNEVIARMDTDDHALSGRMERQLALMSEQGLDMVGSNVTEFIEAWDKPVATTDLPITHDEIVAYSKRRNPFRHPPMTFRRSKVLAAGSYNADFPYFEDWDLFNRMLASGCRAANVHEALVAMRVSPDFYARRGGRGYLSHARRFKRAQLACGYFSAADYFISFVPQAVVCLMPNALRGLVYTRILRKGGDAE
;
A
#
# COMPACT_ATOMS: atom_id res chain seq x y z
N MET A 1 -5.19 -29.71 -17.03
CA MET A 1 -4.53 -28.55 -16.42
C MET A 1 -4.72 -28.74 -14.93
N ASP A 2 -3.65 -29.04 -14.22
CA ASP A 2 -3.70 -29.13 -12.76
C ASP A 2 -4.12 -27.75 -12.23
N SER A 3 -5.25 -27.70 -11.52
CA SER A 3 -5.67 -26.46 -10.86
C SER A 3 -4.64 -26.14 -9.78
N GLN A 4 -3.87 -25.09 -10.00
CA GLN A 4 -2.90 -24.60 -9.01
C GLN A 4 -3.67 -24.23 -7.74
N THR A 5 -3.42 -24.94 -6.66
CA THR A 5 -4.06 -24.66 -5.36
C THR A 5 -3.23 -23.59 -4.64
N PHE A 6 -3.80 -22.42 -4.43
CA PHE A 6 -3.18 -21.33 -3.70
C PHE A 6 -3.49 -21.41 -2.18
N PRO A 7 -2.58 -20.92 -1.32
CA PRO A 7 -2.89 -20.81 0.10
C PRO A 7 -4.03 -19.81 0.34
N PRO A 8 -4.86 -20.02 1.38
CA PRO A 8 -5.84 -19.04 1.79
C PRO A 8 -5.16 -17.73 2.20
N TYR A 9 -5.83 -16.60 1.95
CA TYR A 9 -5.32 -15.29 2.30
C TYR A 9 -6.39 -14.41 2.94
N SER A 10 -5.95 -13.47 3.76
CA SER A 10 -6.77 -12.40 4.33
C SER A 10 -6.61 -11.13 3.51
N VAL A 11 -7.70 -10.47 3.16
CA VAL A 11 -7.67 -9.08 2.71
C VAL A 11 -7.62 -8.18 3.93
N LEU A 12 -6.71 -7.21 3.95
CA LEU A 12 -6.60 -6.21 5.01
C LEU A 12 -6.90 -4.82 4.48
N MET A 13 -7.95 -4.21 5.03
CA MET A 13 -8.40 -2.85 4.71
C MET A 13 -8.48 -1.99 5.97
N SER A 14 -8.15 -0.71 5.83
CA SER A 14 -8.34 0.30 6.90
C SER A 14 -9.36 1.33 6.42
N LEU A 15 -10.40 1.55 7.20
CA LEU A 15 -11.52 2.44 6.89
C LEU A 15 -11.64 3.52 7.96
N TYR A 16 -11.89 4.75 7.55
CA TYR A 16 -12.08 5.89 8.45
C TYR A 16 -13.23 6.79 7.98
N ALA A 17 -13.73 7.66 8.83
CA ALA A 17 -14.96 8.43 8.61
C ALA A 17 -14.98 9.39 7.40
N LYS A 18 -13.83 9.68 6.77
CA LYS A 18 -13.78 10.55 5.59
C LYS A 18 -13.85 9.78 4.27
N GLU A 19 -13.93 8.46 4.34
CA GLU A 19 -14.11 7.64 3.15
C GLU A 19 -15.53 7.80 2.60
N ARG A 20 -15.70 7.53 1.32
CA ARG A 20 -17.00 7.57 0.64
C ARG A 20 -17.56 6.17 0.49
N ALA A 21 -18.85 6.03 0.76
CA ALA A 21 -19.55 4.74 0.68
C ALA A 21 -19.44 4.10 -0.71
N GLU A 22 -19.47 4.90 -1.78
CA GLU A 22 -19.34 4.41 -3.15
C GLU A 22 -17.94 3.82 -3.43
N TYR A 23 -16.89 4.45 -2.89
CA TYR A 23 -15.51 3.96 -3.07
C TYR A 23 -15.28 2.68 -2.28
N LEU A 24 -15.80 2.63 -1.05
CA LEU A 24 -15.75 1.42 -0.24
C LEU A 24 -16.42 0.23 -0.95
N ARG A 25 -17.60 0.44 -1.56
CA ARG A 25 -18.29 -0.60 -2.35
C ARG A 25 -17.42 -1.06 -3.52
N GLU A 26 -16.89 -0.14 -4.31
CA GLU A 26 -16.03 -0.45 -5.46
C GLU A 26 -14.80 -1.27 -5.03
N ALA A 27 -14.15 -0.89 -3.92
CA ALA A 27 -12.99 -1.60 -3.40
C ALA A 27 -13.34 -3.01 -2.89
N LEU A 28 -14.43 -3.16 -2.14
CA LEU A 28 -14.91 -4.45 -1.64
C LEU A 28 -15.29 -5.38 -2.79
N ASP A 29 -16.10 -4.90 -3.75
CA ASP A 29 -16.49 -5.69 -4.94
C ASP A 29 -15.26 -6.19 -5.69
N SER A 30 -14.26 -5.31 -5.91
CA SER A 30 -13.05 -5.67 -6.63
C SER A 30 -12.21 -6.76 -5.94
N MET A 31 -12.25 -6.81 -4.62
CA MET A 31 -11.54 -7.85 -3.84
C MET A 31 -12.35 -9.15 -3.70
N LEU A 32 -13.67 -9.07 -3.74
CA LEU A 32 -14.54 -10.24 -3.74
C LEU A 32 -14.59 -10.94 -5.11
N ASP A 33 -14.43 -10.17 -6.20
CA ASP A 33 -14.45 -10.67 -7.59
C ASP A 33 -13.06 -11.13 -8.09
N GLN A 34 -12.16 -11.52 -7.18
CA GLN A 34 -10.86 -12.06 -7.57
C GLN A 34 -10.98 -13.47 -8.12
N THR A 35 -10.18 -13.84 -9.15
CA THR A 35 -10.10 -15.22 -9.68
C THR A 35 -9.72 -16.24 -8.62
N VAL A 36 -8.99 -15.81 -7.59
CA VAL A 36 -8.74 -16.55 -6.35
C VAL A 36 -9.43 -15.77 -5.23
N PRO A 37 -10.60 -16.20 -4.74
CA PRO A 37 -11.37 -15.44 -3.76
C PRO A 37 -10.66 -15.41 -2.39
N PRO A 38 -10.87 -14.36 -1.58
CA PRO A 38 -10.33 -14.28 -0.23
C PRO A 38 -10.96 -15.30 0.71
N ALA A 39 -10.18 -15.77 1.66
CA ALA A 39 -10.68 -16.61 2.76
C ALA A 39 -11.15 -15.78 3.97
N GLU A 40 -10.77 -14.50 4.02
CA GLU A 40 -11.09 -13.56 5.08
C GLU A 40 -10.93 -12.12 4.58
N VAL A 41 -11.81 -11.23 5.04
CA VAL A 41 -11.70 -9.78 4.84
C VAL A 41 -11.69 -9.10 6.20
N VAL A 42 -10.55 -8.55 6.60
CA VAL A 42 -10.38 -7.83 7.85
C VAL A 42 -10.49 -6.33 7.56
N VAL A 43 -11.52 -5.69 8.09
CA VAL A 43 -11.72 -4.24 8.00
C VAL A 43 -11.45 -3.62 9.36
N VAL A 44 -10.45 -2.74 9.40
CA VAL A 44 -10.13 -1.96 10.61
C VAL A 44 -10.85 -0.61 10.53
N LYS A 45 -11.79 -0.40 11.43
CA LYS A 45 -12.51 0.87 11.62
C LYS A 45 -11.63 1.81 12.45
N ASP A 46 -10.94 2.74 11.77
CA ASP A 46 -10.01 3.69 12.41
C ASP A 46 -10.79 4.87 13.03
N GLY A 47 -11.36 4.61 14.19
CA GLY A 47 -12.32 5.46 14.90
C GLY A 47 -13.77 5.26 14.43
N PRO A 48 -14.71 6.05 14.95
CA PRO A 48 -16.13 5.99 14.56
C PRO A 48 -16.31 6.28 13.07
N LEU A 49 -17.15 5.50 12.40
CA LEU A 49 -17.53 5.68 11.01
C LEU A 49 -18.83 6.48 10.88
N THR A 50 -19.19 6.89 9.68
CA THR A 50 -20.53 7.43 9.38
C THR A 50 -21.53 6.29 9.25
N ASP A 51 -22.81 6.60 9.43
CA ASP A 51 -23.89 5.62 9.30
C ASP A 51 -23.89 4.96 7.91
N GLU A 52 -23.60 5.73 6.84
CA GLU A 52 -23.52 5.22 5.48
C GLU A 52 -22.40 4.17 5.29
N LEU A 53 -21.26 4.37 5.96
CA LEU A 53 -20.15 3.39 5.90
C LEU A 53 -20.46 2.13 6.73
N GLU A 54 -21.12 2.30 7.89
CA GLU A 54 -21.58 1.16 8.70
C GLU A 54 -22.65 0.34 7.96
N ASP A 55 -23.56 1.00 7.25
CA ASP A 55 -24.59 0.34 6.43
C ASP A 55 -23.95 -0.49 5.31
N VAL A 56 -22.92 0.04 4.61
CA VAL A 56 -22.18 -0.72 3.61
C VAL A 56 -21.54 -1.97 4.23
N LEU A 57 -20.83 -1.82 5.36
CA LEU A 57 -20.17 -2.98 5.99
C LEU A 57 -21.20 -4.03 6.44
N SER A 58 -22.34 -3.60 6.97
CA SER A 58 -23.41 -4.50 7.41
C SER A 58 -24.04 -5.25 6.24
N GLU A 59 -24.22 -4.60 5.09
CA GLU A 59 -24.73 -5.22 3.87
C GLU A 59 -23.77 -6.31 3.36
N TYR A 60 -22.46 -6.01 3.29
CA TYR A 60 -21.47 -6.97 2.80
C TYR A 60 -21.28 -8.15 3.75
N ASP A 61 -21.30 -7.93 5.07
CA ASP A 61 -21.21 -8.99 6.08
C ASP A 61 -22.43 -9.92 6.01
N ALA A 62 -23.63 -9.34 5.86
CA ALA A 62 -24.85 -10.13 5.70
C ALA A 62 -24.88 -10.96 4.39
N ALA A 63 -24.31 -10.42 3.30
CA ALA A 63 -24.25 -11.13 2.02
C ALA A 63 -23.16 -12.22 1.99
N ASN A 64 -22.12 -12.12 2.82
CA ASN A 64 -20.92 -12.98 2.80
C ASN A 64 -20.65 -13.57 4.20
N HIS A 65 -21.60 -14.33 4.73
CA HIS A 65 -21.55 -14.87 6.09
C HIS A 65 -20.21 -15.49 6.48
N GLY A 66 -19.59 -14.95 7.52
CA GLY A 66 -18.35 -15.46 8.11
C GLY A 66 -17.08 -15.10 7.35
N LEU A 67 -17.16 -14.30 6.28
CA LEU A 67 -15.99 -13.83 5.54
C LEU A 67 -15.37 -12.57 6.18
N PHE A 68 -16.20 -11.71 6.78
CA PHE A 68 -15.77 -10.43 7.33
C PHE A 68 -15.39 -10.52 8.81
N SER A 69 -14.32 -9.82 9.17
CA SER A 69 -13.89 -9.58 10.55
C SER A 69 -13.66 -8.08 10.75
N PHE A 70 -14.21 -7.52 11.82
CA PHE A 70 -14.10 -6.10 12.11
C PHE A 70 -13.26 -5.84 13.35
N VAL A 71 -12.29 -4.92 13.21
CA VAL A 71 -11.52 -4.37 14.33
C VAL A 71 -11.94 -2.93 14.51
N SER A 72 -12.35 -2.53 15.71
CA SER A 72 -12.80 -1.16 15.99
C SER A 72 -12.21 -0.63 17.29
N TYR A 73 -12.02 0.68 17.37
CA TYR A 73 -11.60 1.41 18.55
C TYR A 73 -12.15 2.83 18.50
N PRO A 74 -12.25 3.53 19.66
CA PRO A 74 -13.09 4.73 19.78
C PRO A 74 -12.53 5.99 19.10
N GLU A 75 -11.27 6.02 18.69
CA GLU A 75 -10.61 7.24 18.19
C GLU A 75 -9.78 6.93 16.94
N ASN A 76 -9.79 7.82 15.93
CA ASN A 76 -8.91 7.71 14.78
C ASN A 76 -7.44 7.85 15.23
N ARG A 77 -6.62 6.85 14.94
CA ARG A 77 -5.21 6.76 15.31
C ARG A 77 -4.26 6.73 14.11
N GLY A 78 -4.81 6.80 12.91
CA GLY A 78 -4.09 6.86 11.65
C GLY A 78 -3.71 5.50 11.08
N LEU A 79 -3.39 5.52 9.78
CA LEU A 79 -3.21 4.34 8.94
C LEU A 79 -2.22 3.32 9.53
N GLY A 80 -1.05 3.76 9.98
CA GLY A 80 -0.04 2.85 10.52
C GLY A 80 -0.51 2.07 11.75
N TYR A 81 -1.27 2.72 12.66
CA TYR A 81 -1.86 2.05 13.81
C TYR A 81 -2.97 1.08 13.37
N ALA A 82 -3.85 1.51 12.48
CA ALA A 82 -4.94 0.68 11.98
C ALA A 82 -4.41 -0.59 11.32
N LEU A 83 -3.43 -0.47 10.44
CA LEU A 83 -2.84 -1.61 9.75
C LEU A 83 -2.09 -2.55 10.72
N ALA A 84 -1.39 -2.03 11.72
CA ALA A 84 -0.77 -2.86 12.75
C ALA A 84 -1.80 -3.73 13.48
N ARG A 85 -2.93 -3.14 13.88
CA ARG A 85 -4.03 -3.86 14.51
C ARG A 85 -4.68 -4.89 13.59
N GLY A 86 -4.80 -4.52 12.28
CA GLY A 86 -5.34 -5.43 11.27
C GLY A 86 -4.43 -6.63 11.00
N ILE A 87 -3.10 -6.46 10.95
CA ILE A 87 -2.13 -7.57 10.83
C ILE A 87 -2.28 -8.57 12.00
N GLU A 88 -2.51 -8.08 13.20
CA GLU A 88 -2.73 -8.93 14.38
C GLU A 88 -4.03 -9.73 14.25
N ALA A 89 -5.08 -9.12 13.68
CA ALA A 89 -6.42 -9.71 13.54
C ALA A 89 -6.53 -10.70 12.38
N CYS A 90 -5.74 -10.55 11.31
CA CYS A 90 -5.73 -11.49 10.19
C CYS A 90 -5.38 -12.91 10.65
N SER A 91 -6.16 -13.90 10.23
CA SER A 91 -5.96 -15.31 10.60
C SER A 91 -5.07 -16.07 9.61
N ASN A 92 -4.95 -15.62 8.35
CA ASN A 92 -4.15 -16.30 7.34
C ASN A 92 -2.70 -15.82 7.30
N GLU A 93 -1.80 -16.71 6.87
CA GLU A 93 -0.37 -16.40 6.71
C GLU A 93 -0.11 -15.42 5.56
N VAL A 94 -0.92 -15.46 4.51
CA VAL A 94 -0.83 -14.51 3.41
C VAL A 94 -1.84 -13.39 3.63
N ILE A 95 -1.37 -12.15 3.58
CA ILE A 95 -2.20 -10.95 3.70
C ILE A 95 -2.08 -10.14 2.42
N ALA A 96 -3.22 -9.84 1.82
CA ALA A 96 -3.36 -8.89 0.71
C ALA A 96 -3.87 -7.55 1.25
N ARG A 97 -3.04 -6.54 1.22
CA ARG A 97 -3.45 -5.17 1.61
C ARG A 97 -4.29 -4.54 0.50
N MET A 98 -5.29 -3.76 0.85
CA MET A 98 -6.09 -2.97 -0.09
C MET A 98 -6.54 -1.67 0.56
N ASP A 99 -6.51 -0.55 -0.19
CA ASP A 99 -7.16 0.70 0.23
C ASP A 99 -8.66 0.65 -0.07
N THR A 100 -9.43 1.42 0.67
CA THR A 100 -10.89 1.45 0.58
C THR A 100 -11.44 2.35 -0.53
N ASP A 101 -10.55 3.02 -1.28
CA ASP A 101 -10.87 3.91 -2.41
C ASP A 101 -10.24 3.47 -3.75
N ASP A 102 -9.55 2.33 -3.76
CA ASP A 102 -8.86 1.79 -4.93
C ASP A 102 -9.65 0.63 -5.57
N HIS A 103 -9.25 0.22 -6.78
CA HIS A 103 -9.85 -0.92 -7.49
C HIS A 103 -8.79 -1.97 -7.84
N ALA A 104 -8.98 -3.21 -7.38
CA ALA A 104 -8.11 -4.34 -7.72
C ALA A 104 -8.58 -5.02 -9.01
N LEU A 105 -7.67 -5.30 -9.94
CA LEU A 105 -8.00 -6.10 -11.12
C LEU A 105 -8.23 -7.56 -10.72
N SER A 106 -9.18 -8.24 -11.35
CA SER A 106 -9.65 -9.59 -10.96
C SER A 106 -8.56 -10.67 -10.92
N GLY A 107 -7.50 -10.54 -11.73
CA GLY A 107 -6.35 -11.46 -11.73
C GLY A 107 -5.25 -11.12 -10.72
N ARG A 108 -5.42 -10.11 -9.86
CA ARG A 108 -4.37 -9.65 -8.94
C ARG A 108 -3.87 -10.78 -8.04
N MET A 109 -4.78 -11.43 -7.32
CA MET A 109 -4.37 -12.40 -6.33
C MET A 109 -3.77 -13.66 -6.96
N GLU A 110 -4.30 -14.12 -8.06
CA GLU A 110 -3.72 -15.24 -8.81
C GLU A 110 -2.25 -14.96 -9.21
N ARG A 111 -1.98 -13.78 -9.80
CA ARG A 111 -0.62 -13.38 -10.21
C ARG A 111 0.35 -13.25 -9.04
N GLN A 112 -0.09 -12.59 -7.95
CA GLN A 112 0.77 -12.38 -6.80
C GLN A 112 1.04 -13.66 -6.02
N LEU A 113 0.04 -14.53 -5.84
CA LEU A 113 0.19 -15.81 -5.15
C LEU A 113 1.05 -16.78 -5.96
N ALA A 114 0.89 -16.83 -7.30
CA ALA A 114 1.73 -17.63 -8.16
C ALA A 114 3.21 -17.21 -8.03
N LEU A 115 3.49 -15.92 -8.20
CA LEU A 115 4.85 -15.40 -8.09
C LEU A 115 5.47 -15.63 -6.70
N MET A 116 4.65 -15.44 -5.64
CA MET A 116 5.08 -15.69 -4.26
C MET A 116 5.47 -17.15 -4.04
N SER A 117 4.68 -18.08 -4.58
CA SER A 117 4.94 -19.53 -4.49
C SER A 117 6.14 -19.96 -5.31
N GLU A 118 6.20 -19.57 -6.58
CA GLU A 118 7.23 -19.98 -7.53
C GLU A 118 8.64 -19.54 -7.11
N GLN A 119 8.75 -18.35 -6.54
CA GLN A 119 10.04 -17.77 -6.16
C GLN A 119 10.33 -17.82 -4.65
N GLY A 120 9.41 -18.36 -3.84
CA GLY A 120 9.57 -18.41 -2.39
C GLY A 120 9.68 -17.01 -1.75
N LEU A 121 8.80 -16.09 -2.18
CA LEU A 121 8.85 -14.70 -1.74
C LEU A 121 8.08 -14.49 -0.43
N ASP A 122 8.52 -13.48 0.32
CA ASP A 122 7.88 -13.03 1.54
C ASP A 122 6.98 -11.80 1.32
N MET A 123 7.27 -11.03 0.23
CA MET A 123 6.56 -9.80 -0.15
C MET A 123 6.43 -9.74 -1.67
N VAL A 124 5.24 -9.42 -2.16
CA VAL A 124 4.98 -9.20 -3.58
C VAL A 124 4.13 -7.94 -3.74
N GLY A 125 4.64 -6.98 -4.50
CA GLY A 125 3.89 -5.81 -4.95
C GLY A 125 3.51 -5.93 -6.42
N SER A 126 3.03 -4.83 -6.99
CA SER A 126 2.86 -4.66 -8.43
C SER A 126 2.95 -3.20 -8.82
N ASN A 127 3.05 -2.93 -10.12
CA ASN A 127 2.71 -1.60 -10.61
C ASN A 127 1.23 -1.28 -10.35
N VAL A 128 0.91 -0.01 -10.43
CA VAL A 128 -0.47 0.50 -10.35
C VAL A 128 -0.74 1.45 -11.51
N THR A 129 -1.99 1.49 -11.96
CA THR A 129 -2.49 2.64 -12.70
C THR A 129 -3.00 3.70 -11.71
N GLU A 130 -2.86 4.97 -12.04
CA GLU A 130 -3.45 6.07 -11.27
C GLU A 130 -4.68 6.59 -12.02
N PHE A 131 -5.81 6.82 -11.32
CA PHE A 131 -7.02 7.37 -11.90
C PHE A 131 -7.67 8.44 -11.01
N ILE A 132 -8.55 9.27 -11.59
CA ILE A 132 -9.26 10.35 -10.88
C ILE A 132 -10.75 10.05 -10.79
N GLU A 133 -11.40 9.77 -11.90
CA GLU A 133 -12.85 9.58 -11.99
C GLU A 133 -13.24 8.10 -12.03
N ALA A 134 -12.68 7.33 -12.96
CA ALA A 134 -13.02 5.93 -13.18
C ALA A 134 -11.75 5.09 -13.35
N TRP A 135 -11.72 3.91 -12.74
CA TRP A 135 -10.53 3.04 -12.69
C TRP A 135 -10.09 2.53 -14.07
N ASP A 136 -11.02 2.43 -15.03
CA ASP A 136 -10.78 2.03 -16.42
C ASP A 136 -10.25 3.17 -17.32
N LYS A 137 -10.09 4.39 -16.73
CA LYS A 137 -9.54 5.57 -17.42
C LYS A 137 -8.30 6.10 -16.69
N PRO A 138 -7.18 5.38 -16.78
CA PRO A 138 -5.98 5.75 -16.08
C PRO A 138 -5.37 7.05 -16.62
N VAL A 139 -4.81 7.85 -15.72
CA VAL A 139 -4.07 9.09 -16.04
C VAL A 139 -2.56 8.89 -15.99
N ALA A 140 -2.10 7.83 -15.34
CA ALA A 140 -0.69 7.45 -15.30
C ALA A 140 -0.55 5.97 -14.91
N THR A 141 0.64 5.41 -15.17
CA THR A 141 1.04 4.08 -14.71
C THR A 141 2.42 4.20 -14.03
N THR A 142 2.64 3.42 -13.01
CA THR A 142 3.95 3.36 -12.34
C THR A 142 4.88 2.42 -13.08
N ASP A 143 6.19 2.65 -12.89
CA ASP A 143 7.27 1.74 -13.33
C ASP A 143 8.19 1.51 -12.13
N LEU A 144 7.99 0.39 -11.45
CA LEU A 144 8.67 0.04 -10.22
C LEU A 144 9.76 -1.02 -10.48
N PRO A 145 10.81 -1.08 -9.64
CA PRO A 145 11.79 -2.16 -9.71
C PRO A 145 11.11 -3.51 -9.50
N ILE A 146 11.50 -4.53 -10.28
CA ILE A 146 10.83 -5.83 -10.32
C ILE A 146 11.55 -6.86 -9.47
N THR A 147 12.86 -6.94 -9.59
CA THR A 147 13.66 -7.97 -8.92
C THR A 147 14.03 -7.57 -7.49
N HIS A 148 14.34 -8.57 -6.66
CA HIS A 148 14.76 -8.34 -5.28
C HIS A 148 15.92 -7.36 -5.16
N ASP A 149 16.97 -7.53 -5.95
CA ASP A 149 18.17 -6.70 -5.87
C ASP A 149 17.91 -5.26 -6.29
N GLU A 150 17.09 -5.05 -7.33
CA GLU A 150 16.65 -3.73 -7.76
C GLU A 150 15.78 -3.07 -6.67
N ILE A 151 14.87 -3.82 -6.04
CA ILE A 151 14.02 -3.36 -4.95
C ILE A 151 14.88 -2.90 -3.76
N VAL A 152 15.85 -3.71 -3.33
CA VAL A 152 16.76 -3.35 -2.24
C VAL A 152 17.57 -2.09 -2.57
N ALA A 153 18.10 -1.98 -3.78
CA ALA A 153 18.85 -0.80 -4.20
C ALA A 153 17.95 0.46 -4.26
N TYR A 154 16.75 0.32 -4.80
CA TYR A 154 15.77 1.41 -4.94
C TYR A 154 15.22 1.89 -3.59
N SER A 155 14.99 0.95 -2.65
CA SER A 155 14.43 1.21 -1.32
C SER A 155 15.24 2.20 -0.50
N LYS A 156 16.53 2.34 -0.77
CA LYS A 156 17.42 3.32 -0.11
C LYS A 156 17.20 4.77 -0.59
N ARG A 157 16.46 4.95 -1.66
CA ARG A 157 16.23 6.26 -2.29
C ARG A 157 14.76 6.64 -2.34
N ARG A 158 13.89 5.67 -2.67
CA ARG A 158 12.44 5.81 -2.81
C ARG A 158 11.74 4.55 -2.30
N ASN A 159 10.45 4.67 -1.99
CA ASN A 159 9.64 3.50 -1.69
C ASN A 159 9.59 2.59 -2.95
N PRO A 160 10.06 1.34 -2.87
CA PRO A 160 10.12 0.42 -4.01
C PRO A 160 8.78 -0.23 -4.34
N PHE A 161 7.76 0.03 -3.54
CA PHE A 161 6.42 -0.52 -3.69
C PHE A 161 5.36 0.58 -3.70
N ARG A 162 4.22 0.29 -4.31
CA ARG A 162 2.97 0.95 -3.98
C ARG A 162 2.28 0.20 -2.86
N HIS A 163 1.68 0.94 -1.95
CA HIS A 163 1.09 0.34 -0.76
C HIS A 163 -0.16 -0.50 -1.05
N PRO A 164 -1.14 -0.05 -1.90
CA PRO A 164 -2.37 -0.80 -2.15
C PRO A 164 -2.18 -2.23 -2.65
N PRO A 165 -1.29 -2.52 -3.62
CA PRO A 165 -1.15 -3.88 -4.15
C PRO A 165 -0.24 -4.78 -3.33
N MET A 166 0.14 -4.44 -2.09
CA MET A 166 1.05 -5.28 -1.34
C MET A 166 0.40 -6.57 -0.85
N THR A 167 1.08 -7.67 -1.11
CA THR A 167 0.80 -9.00 -0.54
C THR A 167 2.05 -9.49 0.18
N PHE A 168 1.92 -9.97 1.41
CA PHE A 168 3.05 -10.37 2.25
C PHE A 168 2.71 -11.47 3.24
N ARG A 169 3.74 -12.13 3.76
CA ARG A 169 3.59 -13.12 4.84
C ARG A 169 3.41 -12.43 6.17
N ARG A 170 2.30 -12.75 6.86
CA ARG A 170 1.96 -12.21 8.19
C ARG A 170 3.08 -12.41 9.21
N SER A 171 3.63 -13.61 9.28
CA SER A 171 4.72 -13.95 10.20
C SER A 171 5.96 -13.06 10.00
N LYS A 172 6.27 -12.69 8.75
CA LYS A 172 7.39 -11.81 8.41
C LYS A 172 7.13 -10.35 8.78
N VAL A 173 5.89 -9.87 8.57
CA VAL A 173 5.47 -8.53 9.01
C VAL A 173 5.59 -8.41 10.53
N LEU A 174 5.07 -9.40 11.27
CA LEU A 174 5.16 -9.42 12.73
C LEU A 174 6.61 -9.49 13.22
N ALA A 175 7.44 -10.36 12.63
CA ALA A 175 8.86 -10.46 12.96
C ALA A 175 9.64 -9.16 12.71
N ALA A 176 9.24 -8.38 11.69
CA ALA A 176 9.80 -7.06 11.41
C ALA A 176 9.25 -5.95 12.34
N GLY A 177 8.35 -6.26 13.29
CA GLY A 177 7.76 -5.32 14.24
C GLY A 177 6.52 -4.59 13.72
N SER A 178 5.87 -5.11 12.66
CA SER A 178 4.62 -4.60 12.08
C SER A 178 4.71 -3.11 11.66
N TYR A 179 3.58 -2.49 11.34
CA TYR A 179 3.52 -1.06 11.00
C TYR A 179 3.84 -0.18 12.20
N ASN A 180 4.60 0.90 11.97
CA ASN A 180 4.95 1.87 13.00
C ASN A 180 4.18 3.18 12.79
N ALA A 181 3.24 3.47 13.69
CA ALA A 181 2.45 4.70 13.68
C ALA A 181 3.27 6.00 13.87
N ASP A 182 4.52 5.88 14.33
CA ASP A 182 5.43 7.01 14.51
C ASP A 182 5.91 7.65 13.20
N PHE A 183 5.70 6.99 12.06
CA PHE A 183 6.11 7.47 10.75
C PHE A 183 4.94 7.79 9.82
N PRO A 184 4.05 8.76 10.14
CA PRO A 184 2.96 9.16 9.24
C PRO A 184 3.48 9.48 7.84
N TYR A 185 2.81 8.99 6.80
CA TYR A 185 3.20 9.03 5.38
C TYR A 185 4.40 8.15 4.98
N PHE A 186 5.07 7.48 5.91
CA PHE A 186 6.25 6.64 5.69
C PHE A 186 6.14 5.30 6.40
N GLU A 187 4.97 4.97 6.96
CA GLU A 187 4.68 3.73 7.69
C GLU A 187 4.91 2.48 6.83
N ASP A 188 4.58 2.56 5.55
CA ASP A 188 4.76 1.52 4.56
C ASP A 188 6.25 1.34 4.19
N TRP A 189 6.92 2.43 3.82
CA TRP A 189 8.33 2.38 3.46
C TRP A 189 9.21 1.95 4.63
N ASP A 190 8.88 2.36 5.85
CA ASP A 190 9.58 1.92 7.05
C ASP A 190 9.43 0.41 7.27
N LEU A 191 8.22 -0.11 7.19
CA LEU A 191 7.96 -1.55 7.31
C LEU A 191 8.71 -2.34 6.22
N PHE A 192 8.61 -1.93 4.96
CA PHE A 192 9.26 -2.63 3.87
C PHE A 192 10.78 -2.64 4.01
N ASN A 193 11.39 -1.54 4.43
CA ASN A 193 12.82 -1.49 4.70
C ASN A 193 13.22 -2.43 5.84
N ARG A 194 12.44 -2.50 6.93
CA ARG A 194 12.71 -3.44 8.04
C ARG A 194 12.56 -4.90 7.61
N MET A 195 11.57 -5.22 6.78
CA MET A 195 11.41 -6.55 6.22
C MET A 195 12.57 -6.92 5.29
N LEU A 196 12.99 -6.03 4.39
CA LEU A 196 14.15 -6.25 3.51
C LEU A 196 15.45 -6.41 4.34
N ALA A 197 15.66 -5.57 5.36
CA ALA A 197 16.81 -5.65 6.26
C ALA A 197 16.85 -6.97 7.05
N SER A 198 15.70 -7.56 7.35
CA SER A 198 15.61 -8.88 8.03
C SER A 198 15.78 -10.07 7.08
N GLY A 199 16.08 -9.85 5.80
CA GLY A 199 16.31 -10.89 4.82
C GLY A 199 15.05 -11.39 4.09
N CYS A 200 13.92 -10.68 4.20
CA CYS A 200 12.74 -10.99 3.41
C CYS A 200 13.01 -10.83 1.91
N ARG A 201 12.58 -11.80 1.13
CA ARG A 201 12.67 -11.78 -0.33
C ARG A 201 11.42 -11.11 -0.91
N ALA A 202 11.63 -10.25 -1.91
CA ALA A 202 10.56 -9.45 -2.49
C ALA A 202 10.64 -9.39 -4.03
N ALA A 203 9.52 -9.18 -4.68
CA ALA A 203 9.42 -8.84 -6.10
C ALA A 203 8.20 -7.94 -6.35
N ASN A 204 8.18 -7.25 -7.48
CA ASN A 204 6.96 -6.66 -8.02
C ASN A 204 6.53 -7.41 -9.28
N VAL A 205 5.23 -7.61 -9.43
CA VAL A 205 4.64 -7.99 -10.73
C VAL A 205 4.74 -6.77 -11.64
N HIS A 206 5.21 -6.97 -12.87
CA HIS A 206 5.39 -5.87 -13.83
C HIS A 206 4.07 -5.23 -14.24
N GLU A 207 3.02 -6.04 -14.37
CA GLU A 207 1.69 -5.55 -14.70
C GLU A 207 1.12 -4.67 -13.57
N ALA A 208 0.31 -3.69 -13.92
CA ALA A 208 -0.49 -2.95 -12.96
C ALA A 208 -1.68 -3.80 -12.54
N LEU A 209 -1.73 -4.19 -11.26
CA LEU A 209 -2.77 -5.07 -10.71
C LEU A 209 -3.79 -4.33 -9.84
N VAL A 210 -3.55 -3.05 -9.57
CA VAL A 210 -4.48 -2.17 -8.85
C VAL A 210 -4.55 -0.83 -9.56
N ALA A 211 -5.75 -0.33 -9.75
CA ALA A 211 -6.00 1.06 -10.10
C ALA A 211 -6.12 1.86 -8.79
N MET A 212 -5.21 2.80 -8.59
CA MET A 212 -5.10 3.64 -7.41
C MET A 212 -5.79 4.98 -7.65
N ARG A 213 -6.75 5.33 -6.81
CA ARG A 213 -7.44 6.61 -6.88
C ARG A 213 -6.54 7.74 -6.40
N VAL A 214 -6.41 8.78 -7.21
CA VAL A 214 -5.62 9.96 -6.88
C VAL A 214 -6.49 11.21 -6.95
N SER A 215 -6.38 12.07 -5.93
CA SER A 215 -7.02 13.38 -5.97
C SER A 215 -6.12 14.39 -6.71
N PRO A 216 -6.67 15.46 -7.29
CA PRO A 216 -5.88 16.56 -7.85
C PRO A 216 -4.85 17.12 -6.87
N ASP A 217 -5.15 17.09 -5.56
CA ASP A 217 -4.29 17.57 -4.49
C ASP A 217 -3.32 16.52 -3.92
N PHE A 218 -3.32 15.31 -4.49
CA PHE A 218 -2.50 14.20 -3.99
C PHE A 218 -1.02 14.57 -3.84
N TYR A 219 -0.47 15.29 -4.80
CA TYR A 219 0.92 15.76 -4.75
C TYR A 219 1.10 17.03 -3.91
N ALA A 220 0.07 17.88 -3.79
CA ALA A 220 0.11 19.06 -2.95
C ALA A 220 0.25 18.71 -1.46
N ARG A 221 -0.41 17.65 -1.01
CA ARG A 221 -0.34 17.15 0.37
C ARG A 221 1.04 16.61 0.77
N ARG A 222 1.88 16.23 -0.20
CA ARG A 222 3.24 15.71 0.01
C ARG A 222 4.31 16.82 -0.02
N GLY A 223 4.00 17.97 0.56
CA GLY A 223 4.89 19.11 0.62
C GLY A 223 4.74 19.94 1.88
N GLY A 224 5.57 20.97 1.98
CA GLY A 224 5.60 21.87 3.12
C GLY A 224 6.48 21.37 4.28
N ARG A 225 6.61 22.21 5.31
CA ARG A 225 7.52 21.97 6.45
C ARG A 225 7.08 20.76 7.31
N GLY A 226 5.77 20.53 7.42
CA GLY A 226 5.24 19.39 8.19
C GLY A 226 5.67 18.06 7.57
N TYR A 227 5.36 17.87 6.26
CA TYR A 227 5.77 16.66 5.54
C TYR A 227 7.29 16.46 5.53
N LEU A 228 8.07 17.55 5.36
CA LEU A 228 9.52 17.50 5.42
C LEU A 228 10.04 17.03 6.80
N SER A 229 9.37 17.43 7.89
CA SER A 229 9.71 16.96 9.25
C SER A 229 9.54 15.44 9.39
N HIS A 230 8.42 14.89 8.89
CA HIS A 230 8.18 13.44 8.87
C HIS A 230 9.21 12.71 8.00
N ALA A 231 9.49 13.22 6.79
CA ALA A 231 10.52 12.67 5.92
C ALA A 231 11.91 12.64 6.58
N ARG A 232 12.28 13.73 7.26
CA ARG A 232 13.54 13.81 7.99
C ARG A 232 13.60 12.80 9.14
N ARG A 233 12.52 12.69 9.93
CA ARG A 233 12.43 11.74 11.04
C ARG A 233 12.62 10.31 10.55
N PHE A 234 11.85 9.91 9.54
CA PHE A 234 11.94 8.59 8.92
C PHE A 234 13.36 8.29 8.41
N LYS A 235 13.92 9.16 7.55
CA LYS A 235 15.25 8.91 6.96
C LYS A 235 16.37 8.91 7.99
N ARG A 236 16.26 9.69 9.08
CA ARG A 236 17.19 9.62 10.20
C ARG A 236 17.12 8.29 10.96
N ALA A 237 15.91 7.75 11.10
CA ALA A 237 15.74 6.43 11.70
C ALA A 237 16.38 5.34 10.82
N GLN A 238 16.21 5.41 9.49
CA GLN A 238 16.86 4.47 8.56
C GLN A 238 18.39 4.58 8.56
N LEU A 239 18.93 5.77 8.75
CA LEU A 239 20.37 5.98 8.94
C LEU A 239 20.85 5.43 10.30
N ALA A 240 20.10 5.69 11.35
CA ALA A 240 20.47 5.26 12.72
C ALA A 240 20.45 3.73 12.89
N CYS A 241 19.55 3.03 12.23
CA CYS A 241 19.51 1.56 12.23
C CYS A 241 20.51 0.92 11.23
N GLY A 242 21.24 1.72 10.45
CA GLY A 242 22.26 1.24 9.51
C GLY A 242 21.71 0.74 8.17
N TYR A 243 20.41 0.85 7.92
CA TYR A 243 19.83 0.48 6.61
C TYR A 243 20.23 1.47 5.51
N PHE A 244 20.23 2.78 5.81
CA PHE A 244 20.79 3.81 4.94
C PHE A 244 22.24 4.09 5.32
N SER A 245 23.13 4.19 4.33
CA SER A 245 24.40 4.85 4.48
C SER A 245 24.24 6.37 4.58
N ALA A 246 25.28 7.11 4.99
CA ALA A 246 25.26 8.56 4.94
C ALA A 246 25.00 9.10 3.52
N ALA A 247 25.56 8.44 2.49
CA ALA A 247 25.34 8.80 1.10
C ALA A 247 23.86 8.60 0.70
N ASP A 248 23.25 7.45 1.07
CA ASP A 248 21.82 7.18 0.81
C ASP A 248 20.92 8.23 1.48
N TYR A 249 21.25 8.61 2.72
CA TYR A 249 20.51 9.66 3.41
C TYR A 249 20.52 10.98 2.63
N PHE A 250 21.70 11.47 2.23
CA PHE A 250 21.79 12.74 1.50
C PHE A 250 21.17 12.67 0.10
N ILE A 251 21.44 11.60 -0.65
CA ILE A 251 20.87 11.38 -1.98
C ILE A 251 19.35 11.31 -1.95
N SER A 252 18.78 10.72 -0.92
CA SER A 252 17.31 10.59 -0.78
C SER A 252 16.66 11.83 -0.17
N PHE A 253 17.32 12.47 0.80
CA PHE A 253 16.73 13.58 1.58
C PHE A 253 16.83 14.93 0.88
N VAL A 254 17.97 15.27 0.27
CA VAL A 254 18.18 16.61 -0.30
C VAL A 254 17.21 16.93 -1.44
N PRO A 255 17.01 16.05 -2.45
CA PRO A 255 16.02 16.33 -3.49
C PRO A 255 14.58 16.44 -2.93
N GLN A 256 14.24 15.60 -1.96
CA GLN A 256 12.93 15.66 -1.31
C GLN A 256 12.73 16.96 -0.54
N ALA A 257 13.74 17.44 0.18
CA ALA A 257 13.69 18.70 0.90
C ALA A 257 13.48 19.88 -0.07
N VAL A 258 14.19 19.88 -1.20
CA VAL A 258 14.04 20.90 -2.26
C VAL A 258 12.59 20.90 -2.76
N VAL A 259 12.04 19.74 -3.14
CA VAL A 259 10.66 19.63 -3.63
C VAL A 259 9.64 20.05 -2.56
N CYS A 260 9.84 19.67 -1.29
CA CYS A 260 8.94 20.04 -0.20
C CYS A 260 8.90 21.54 0.08
N LEU A 261 10.01 22.24 -0.12
CA LEU A 261 10.13 23.69 0.12
C LEU A 261 9.73 24.53 -1.09
N MET A 262 9.52 23.92 -2.25
CA MET A 262 9.04 24.63 -3.45
C MET A 262 7.60 25.13 -3.27
N PRO A 263 7.24 26.28 -3.88
CA PRO A 263 5.84 26.70 -4.01
C PRO A 263 4.99 25.63 -4.71
N ASN A 264 3.71 25.52 -4.30
CA ASN A 264 2.79 24.48 -4.80
C ASN A 264 2.69 24.43 -6.34
N ALA A 265 2.70 25.59 -7.02
CA ALA A 265 2.63 25.66 -8.47
C ALA A 265 3.83 25.01 -9.17
N LEU A 266 5.05 25.24 -8.65
CA LEU A 266 6.27 24.63 -9.19
C LEU A 266 6.36 23.14 -8.85
N ARG A 267 5.86 22.75 -7.67
CA ARG A 267 5.85 21.36 -7.23
C ARG A 267 5.00 20.48 -8.17
N GLY A 268 3.81 20.95 -8.55
CA GLY A 268 2.96 20.27 -9.52
C GLY A 268 3.66 20.00 -10.85
N LEU A 269 4.37 21.01 -11.39
CA LEU A 269 5.15 20.89 -12.62
C LEU A 269 6.31 19.88 -12.52
N VAL A 270 7.01 19.85 -11.38
CA VAL A 270 8.11 18.89 -11.14
C VAL A 270 7.57 17.46 -11.08
N TYR A 271 6.45 17.24 -10.38
CA TYR A 271 5.83 15.90 -10.31
C TYR A 271 5.31 15.45 -11.68
N THR A 272 4.66 16.30 -12.46
CA THR A 272 4.09 15.92 -13.75
C THR A 272 5.14 15.73 -14.85
N ARG A 273 6.21 16.53 -14.86
CA ARG A 273 7.21 16.50 -15.96
C ARG A 273 8.46 15.69 -15.68
N ILE A 274 8.88 15.55 -14.42
CA ILE A 274 10.16 14.93 -14.06
C ILE A 274 9.98 13.57 -13.40
N LEU A 275 8.97 13.42 -12.52
CA LEU A 275 8.75 12.21 -11.75
C LEU A 275 7.76 11.22 -12.40
N ARG A 276 6.98 11.71 -13.39
CA ARG A 276 6.08 10.90 -14.23
C ARG A 276 6.66 10.46 -15.58
N LYS A 277 7.96 10.57 -15.83
CA LYS A 277 8.57 10.01 -17.03
C LYS A 277 8.49 8.48 -16.96
N GLY A 278 7.42 7.94 -17.56
CA GLY A 278 7.14 6.52 -17.67
C GLY A 278 5.77 6.23 -18.30
N GLY A 279 5.18 7.14 -19.04
CA GLY A 279 3.84 6.96 -19.60
C GLY A 279 3.52 7.83 -20.80
N ASP A 280 4.45 7.94 -21.75
CA ASP A 280 4.07 8.22 -23.14
C ASP A 280 3.87 6.84 -23.80
N ALA A 281 2.64 6.32 -23.67
CA ALA A 281 2.19 5.24 -24.52
C ALA A 281 1.75 5.88 -25.86
N GLU A 282 2.45 5.51 -26.93
CA GLU A 282 1.89 5.54 -28.29
C GLU A 282 0.64 4.66 -28.39
#